data_0c6e4e927475904850cee5a907388270
#
_entry.id   0c6e4e927475904850cee5a907388270
#
_cell.length_a   1.000
_cell.length_b   1.000
_cell.length_c   1.000
_cell.angle_alpha   90.00
_cell.angle_beta   90.00
_cell.angle_gamma   90.00
#
_symmetry.space_group_name_H-M   'P 1'
#
loop_
_entity.id
_entity.type
_entity.pdbx_description
1 polymer ?
#
loop_
_entity_poly.entity_id
_entity_poly.type
_entity_poly.pdbx_seq_one_letter_code
_entity_poly.pdbx_strand_id
1 'polypeptide(L)'
;MPATAFFGVVTFLIVLGPLVILHELGHLWTARRFGVKTLEFAFGFPPRAGGIWSGKTPIRVDGQTVYEIDRSSLVGQVVSIRSMLDSDGNQVAVSVRGRAKGDDAEAASGGLVSIGKIKADEGDQLIVADMLWSFNWLPLGGFVRMVGEESSTTEGALGSKPRWQRIVVMGAGAAVNLVIPFILLPLVLMWPAEQISGDVTIGTVFSGSPAEEAGIRPGDRIVKVDGRDIQRIADLQRAVTVKLGAESTWEVESGVPNIFARPTEPQYQYNGDVRKLTLVPRWKPPRRLVVDEVSDPEEEMSLGRARVFDTRVGLSTVLKVVES
;
A
#
# COMPACT_ATOMS: atom_id res chain seq x y z
N MET A 1 -16.32 -17.93 -6.86
CA MET A 1 -15.43 -17.33 -5.82
C MET A 1 -16.28 -16.38 -5.00
N PRO A 2 -16.19 -16.34 -3.68
CA PRO A 2 -16.94 -15.38 -2.89
C PRO A 2 -16.52 -13.96 -3.31
N ALA A 3 -17.48 -13.04 -3.38
CA ALA A 3 -17.27 -11.65 -3.79
C ALA A 3 -16.11 -10.97 -3.03
N THR A 4 -15.94 -11.32 -1.76
CA THR A 4 -14.84 -10.84 -0.90
C THR A 4 -13.45 -11.15 -1.43
N ALA A 5 -13.21 -12.34 -2.01
CA ALA A 5 -11.91 -12.69 -2.60
C ALA A 5 -11.64 -11.88 -3.87
N PHE A 6 -12.65 -11.66 -4.69
CA PHE A 6 -12.53 -10.81 -5.89
C PHE A 6 -12.16 -9.36 -5.51
N PHE A 7 -12.90 -8.76 -4.58
CA PHE A 7 -12.59 -7.40 -4.11
C PHE A 7 -11.20 -7.31 -3.47
N GLY A 8 -10.78 -8.34 -2.72
CA GLY A 8 -9.43 -8.39 -2.15
C GLY A 8 -8.34 -8.36 -3.22
N VAL A 9 -8.47 -9.17 -4.27
CA VAL A 9 -7.50 -9.19 -5.39
C VAL A 9 -7.49 -7.85 -6.13
N VAL A 10 -8.65 -7.27 -6.43
CA VAL A 10 -8.74 -5.97 -7.10
C VAL A 10 -8.07 -4.88 -6.26
N THR A 11 -8.38 -4.80 -4.97
CA THR A 11 -7.76 -3.82 -4.05
C THR A 11 -6.25 -4.00 -3.98
N PHE A 12 -5.78 -5.25 -3.89
CA PHE A 12 -4.34 -5.55 -3.90
C PHE A 12 -3.66 -5.03 -5.17
N LEU A 13 -4.24 -5.26 -6.34
CA LEU A 13 -3.68 -4.79 -7.62
C LEU A 13 -3.70 -3.25 -7.73
N ILE A 14 -4.76 -2.60 -7.23
CA ILE A 14 -4.86 -1.13 -7.21
C ILE A 14 -3.78 -0.51 -6.32
N VAL A 15 -3.39 -1.14 -5.23
CA VAL A 15 -2.34 -0.64 -4.33
C VAL A 15 -0.96 -1.01 -4.85
N LEU A 16 -0.75 -2.28 -5.24
CA LEU A 16 0.54 -2.79 -5.68
C LEU A 16 0.99 -2.17 -7.01
N GLY A 17 0.07 -1.98 -7.96
CA GLY A 17 0.40 -1.47 -9.28
C GLY A 17 1.12 -0.12 -9.25
N PRO A 18 0.53 0.94 -8.66
CA PRO A 18 1.20 2.23 -8.51
C PRO A 18 2.52 2.15 -7.74
N LEU A 19 2.59 1.33 -6.67
CA LEU A 19 3.79 1.18 -5.86
C LEU A 19 4.96 0.62 -6.68
N VAL A 20 4.69 -0.40 -7.51
CA VAL A 20 5.72 -0.97 -8.41
C VAL A 20 6.10 0.02 -9.51
N ILE A 21 5.15 0.74 -10.10
CA ILE A 21 5.48 1.75 -11.12
C ILE A 21 6.40 2.81 -10.53
N LEU A 22 6.12 3.31 -9.33
CA LEU A 22 6.95 4.30 -8.66
C LEU A 22 8.34 3.75 -8.30
N HIS A 23 8.42 2.48 -7.91
CA HIS A 23 9.68 1.77 -7.71
C HIS A 23 10.54 1.77 -8.99
N GLU A 24 9.95 1.34 -10.11
CA GLU A 24 10.64 1.30 -11.40
C GLU A 24 10.99 2.69 -11.93
N LEU A 25 10.14 3.70 -11.67
CA LEU A 25 10.45 5.10 -11.98
C LEU A 25 11.66 5.61 -11.19
N GLY A 26 11.87 5.14 -9.97
CA GLY A 26 13.06 5.42 -9.17
C GLY A 26 14.34 4.97 -9.90
N HIS A 27 14.35 3.73 -10.40
CA HIS A 27 15.46 3.20 -11.20
C HIS A 27 15.65 3.99 -12.50
N LEU A 28 14.57 4.24 -13.22
CA LEU A 28 14.61 4.99 -14.48
C LEU A 28 15.18 6.40 -14.29
N TRP A 29 14.69 7.12 -13.27
CA TRP A 29 15.11 8.50 -13.03
C TRP A 29 16.58 8.59 -12.64
N THR A 30 17.05 7.73 -11.73
CA THR A 30 18.45 7.71 -11.29
C THR A 30 19.39 7.24 -12.40
N ALA A 31 19.01 6.22 -13.17
CA ALA A 31 19.76 5.75 -14.33
C ALA A 31 20.00 6.89 -15.33
N ARG A 32 18.92 7.59 -15.72
CA ARG A 32 19.00 8.74 -16.63
C ARG A 32 19.82 9.90 -16.07
N ARG A 33 19.67 10.17 -14.76
CA ARG A 33 20.44 11.24 -14.08
C ARG A 33 21.95 10.99 -14.13
N PHE A 34 22.37 9.72 -14.18
CA PHE A 34 23.78 9.33 -14.30
C PHE A 34 24.19 8.97 -15.73
N GLY A 35 23.36 9.25 -16.72
CA GLY A 35 23.67 8.99 -18.12
C GLY A 35 23.76 7.49 -18.45
N VAL A 36 22.98 6.66 -17.77
CA VAL A 36 22.79 5.24 -18.14
C VAL A 36 21.68 5.16 -19.19
N LYS A 37 21.98 4.51 -20.32
CA LYS A 37 21.02 4.33 -21.40
C LYS A 37 19.94 3.33 -20.99
N THR A 38 18.67 3.77 -21.05
CA THR A 38 17.51 2.96 -20.75
C THR A 38 16.81 2.56 -22.05
N LEU A 39 16.57 1.27 -22.24
CA LEU A 39 16.01 0.71 -23.47
C LEU A 39 14.49 0.56 -23.39
N GLU A 40 13.98 0.15 -22.24
CA GLU A 40 12.56 -0.12 -22.04
C GLU A 40 12.13 0.20 -20.61
N PHE A 41 10.98 0.84 -20.49
CA PHE A 41 10.21 0.91 -19.26
C PHE A 41 8.91 0.17 -19.50
N ALA A 42 8.68 -0.87 -18.70
CA ALA A 42 7.52 -1.74 -18.87
C ALA A 42 6.59 -1.69 -17.66
N PHE A 43 5.31 -1.54 -17.95
CA PHE A 43 4.25 -1.81 -16.99
C PHE A 43 3.71 -3.22 -17.22
N GLY A 44 3.77 -4.06 -16.18
CA GLY A 44 3.39 -5.47 -16.26
C GLY A 44 4.49 -6.36 -16.85
N PHE A 45 4.23 -7.68 -16.88
CA PHE A 45 5.11 -8.69 -17.47
C PHE A 45 4.57 -9.18 -18.81
N PRO A 46 5.46 -9.65 -19.72
CA PRO A 46 5.07 -10.21 -21.01
C PRO A 46 3.95 -11.27 -20.94
N PRO A 47 3.16 -11.43 -22.01
CA PRO A 47 3.37 -10.87 -23.35
C PRO A 47 3.01 -9.39 -23.48
N ARG A 48 3.66 -8.69 -24.43
CA ARG A 48 3.43 -7.26 -24.68
C ARG A 48 2.05 -7.03 -25.30
N ALA A 49 1.28 -6.11 -24.71
CA ALA A 49 -0.01 -5.66 -25.25
C ALA A 49 0.17 -4.50 -26.22
N GLY A 50 1.13 -3.60 -25.96
CA GLY A 50 1.42 -2.44 -26.79
C GLY A 50 2.61 -1.65 -26.28
N GLY A 51 3.00 -0.61 -27.04
CA GLY A 51 4.10 0.26 -26.60
C GLY A 51 4.27 1.50 -27.47
N ILE A 52 4.92 2.50 -26.87
CA ILE A 52 5.21 3.79 -27.50
C ILE A 52 6.71 4.02 -27.50
N TRP A 53 7.27 4.29 -28.66
CA TRP A 53 8.68 4.63 -28.82
C TRP A 53 8.92 6.11 -28.54
N SER A 54 9.91 6.41 -27.72
CA SER A 54 10.32 7.75 -27.33
C SER A 54 11.84 7.92 -27.44
N GLY A 55 12.32 9.14 -27.33
CA GLY A 55 13.72 9.49 -27.52
C GLY A 55 13.96 10.23 -28.85
N LYS A 56 15.16 10.77 -28.98
CA LYS A 56 15.68 11.45 -30.21
C LYS A 56 17.19 11.26 -30.21
N THR A 57 17.66 10.06 -30.41
CA THR A 57 19.09 9.76 -30.51
C THR A 57 19.55 9.89 -31.97
N PRO A 58 20.41 10.84 -32.29
CA PRO A 58 20.98 10.95 -33.62
C PRO A 58 22.04 9.86 -33.81
N ILE A 59 21.95 9.12 -34.91
CA ILE A 59 22.95 8.15 -35.35
C ILE A 59 23.39 8.60 -36.76
N ARG A 60 24.68 8.92 -36.90
CA ARG A 60 25.24 9.30 -38.20
C ARG A 60 25.19 8.16 -39.20
N VAL A 61 24.96 8.48 -40.45
CA VAL A 61 25.05 7.57 -41.58
C VAL A 61 26.00 8.12 -42.59
N ASP A 62 26.78 7.28 -43.20
CA ASP A 62 27.73 7.66 -44.27
C ASP A 62 27.48 6.80 -45.51
N GLY A 63 28.30 7.01 -46.56
CA GLY A 63 28.21 6.27 -47.80
C GLY A 63 28.57 4.77 -47.69
N GLN A 64 29.07 4.32 -46.54
CA GLN A 64 29.43 2.92 -46.26
C GLN A 64 28.35 2.19 -45.46
N THR A 65 27.34 2.92 -44.96
CA THR A 65 26.23 2.32 -44.20
C THR A 65 25.42 1.36 -45.08
N VAL A 66 25.34 0.12 -44.69
CA VAL A 66 24.60 -0.92 -45.42
C VAL A 66 23.15 -0.94 -44.96
N TYR A 67 22.23 -0.75 -45.90
CA TYR A 67 20.78 -0.83 -45.63
C TYR A 67 20.26 -2.18 -46.16
N GLU A 68 19.78 -3.00 -45.24
CA GLU A 68 19.07 -4.27 -45.56
C GLU A 68 17.56 -4.05 -45.83
N ILE A 69 17.09 -2.81 -45.59
CA ILE A 69 15.71 -2.37 -45.87
C ILE A 69 15.82 -1.11 -46.77
N ASP A 70 14.80 -0.88 -47.57
CA ASP A 70 14.73 0.32 -48.40
C ASP A 70 14.75 1.61 -47.52
N ARG A 71 15.75 2.44 -47.72
CA ARG A 71 15.95 3.68 -46.99
C ARG A 71 14.75 4.62 -47.09
N SER A 72 14.04 4.64 -48.21
CA SER A 72 12.86 5.47 -48.42
C SER A 72 11.68 5.06 -47.48
N SER A 73 11.66 3.84 -46.99
CA SER A 73 10.61 3.30 -46.13
C SER A 73 10.96 3.26 -44.66
N LEU A 74 12.16 3.73 -44.27
CA LEU A 74 12.66 3.60 -42.89
C LEU A 74 11.83 4.38 -41.86
N VAL A 75 11.36 5.59 -42.22
CA VAL A 75 10.62 6.44 -41.28
C VAL A 75 9.35 5.76 -40.83
N GLY A 76 9.21 5.65 -39.50
CA GLY A 76 8.10 4.96 -38.87
C GLY A 76 8.31 3.47 -38.59
N GLN A 77 9.36 2.86 -39.16
CA GLN A 77 9.70 1.45 -38.89
C GLN A 77 10.56 1.29 -37.63
N VAL A 78 10.46 0.10 -37.01
CA VAL A 78 11.35 -0.30 -35.91
C VAL A 78 12.49 -1.11 -36.49
N VAL A 79 13.69 -0.59 -36.34
CA VAL A 79 14.91 -1.15 -36.92
C VAL A 79 15.94 -1.50 -35.84
N SER A 80 16.87 -2.35 -36.22
CA SER A 80 18.10 -2.62 -35.49
C SER A 80 19.25 -1.96 -36.26
N ILE A 81 19.98 -1.09 -35.57
CA ILE A 81 21.12 -0.36 -36.15
C ILE A 81 22.38 -0.84 -35.45
N ARG A 82 23.28 -1.45 -36.20
CA ARG A 82 24.60 -1.75 -35.71
C ARG A 82 25.50 -0.56 -36.04
N SER A 83 26.15 -0.02 -35.02
CA SER A 83 27.00 1.18 -35.15
C SER A 83 28.41 0.90 -34.63
N MET A 84 29.33 1.79 -35.00
CA MET A 84 30.68 1.91 -34.43
C MET A 84 30.88 3.35 -33.94
N LEU A 85 31.87 3.56 -33.09
CA LEU A 85 32.27 4.91 -32.69
C LEU A 85 33.29 5.44 -33.67
N ASP A 86 33.10 6.68 -34.10
CA ASP A 86 34.14 7.42 -34.88
C ASP A 86 35.25 7.93 -33.92
N SER A 87 36.24 8.59 -34.48
CA SER A 87 37.35 9.22 -33.75
C SER A 87 36.90 10.28 -32.73
N ASP A 88 35.72 10.84 -32.93
CA ASP A 88 35.13 11.89 -32.08
C ASP A 88 34.16 11.31 -31.06
N GLY A 89 33.98 9.97 -31.03
CA GLY A 89 33.08 9.27 -30.09
C GLY A 89 31.60 9.28 -30.51
N ASN A 90 31.27 9.70 -31.75
CA ASN A 90 29.91 9.68 -32.25
C ASN A 90 29.56 8.29 -32.79
N GLN A 91 28.31 7.90 -32.67
CA GLN A 91 27.82 6.64 -33.28
C GLN A 91 27.62 6.83 -34.80
N VAL A 92 28.29 5.99 -35.59
CA VAL A 92 28.12 5.90 -37.05
C VAL A 92 27.50 4.52 -37.35
N ALA A 93 26.42 4.52 -38.10
CA ALA A 93 25.72 3.28 -38.47
C ALA A 93 26.56 2.49 -39.49
N VAL A 94 26.85 1.25 -39.17
CA VAL A 94 27.47 0.27 -40.08
C VAL A 94 26.39 -0.44 -40.88
N SER A 95 25.30 -0.88 -40.22
CA SER A 95 24.18 -1.50 -40.91
C SER A 95 22.86 -1.14 -40.26
N VAL A 96 21.83 -1.01 -41.09
CA VAL A 96 20.44 -0.77 -40.70
C VAL A 96 19.57 -1.89 -41.26
N ARG A 97 18.92 -2.66 -40.37
CA ARG A 97 18.09 -3.81 -40.76
C ARG A 97 16.79 -3.87 -39.97
N GLY A 98 15.85 -4.65 -40.45
CA GLY A 98 14.65 -4.97 -39.66
C GLY A 98 15.01 -5.63 -38.34
N ARG A 99 14.24 -5.32 -37.28
CA ARG A 99 14.44 -5.93 -35.97
C ARG A 99 14.32 -7.44 -36.01
N ALA A 100 15.33 -8.16 -35.55
CA ALA A 100 15.36 -9.62 -35.46
C ALA A 100 15.24 -10.11 -34.00
N LYS A 101 14.90 -11.42 -33.86
CA LYS A 101 14.89 -12.07 -32.56
C LYS A 101 16.33 -12.20 -32.03
N GLY A 102 16.58 -11.64 -30.86
CA GLY A 102 17.93 -11.61 -30.24
C GLY A 102 18.58 -10.23 -30.22
N ASP A 103 18.17 -9.29 -31.08
CA ASP A 103 18.72 -7.93 -31.10
C ASP A 103 18.54 -7.22 -29.74
N ASP A 104 17.43 -7.48 -29.04
CA ASP A 104 17.16 -6.92 -27.70
C ASP A 104 18.21 -7.35 -26.66
N ALA A 105 18.67 -8.59 -26.72
CA ALA A 105 19.71 -9.11 -25.83
C ALA A 105 21.07 -8.49 -26.15
N GLU A 106 21.42 -8.37 -27.44
CA GLU A 106 22.67 -7.72 -27.88
C GLU A 106 22.69 -6.25 -27.48
N ALA A 107 21.60 -5.50 -27.68
CA ALA A 107 21.48 -4.12 -27.24
C ALA A 107 21.57 -3.97 -25.71
N ALA A 108 20.95 -4.88 -24.96
CA ALA A 108 20.98 -4.88 -23.50
C ALA A 108 22.36 -5.23 -22.93
N SER A 109 23.12 -6.11 -23.59
CA SER A 109 24.48 -6.47 -23.16
C SER A 109 25.53 -5.37 -23.43
N GLY A 110 25.13 -4.24 -24.02
CA GLY A 110 26.02 -3.12 -24.31
C GLY A 110 26.80 -3.28 -25.61
N GLY A 111 26.32 -4.10 -26.53
CA GLY A 111 26.78 -4.11 -27.92
C GLY A 111 26.50 -2.77 -28.62
N LEU A 112 27.24 -2.47 -29.70
CA LEU A 112 26.99 -1.30 -30.53
C LEU A 112 25.75 -1.47 -31.42
N VAL A 113 24.70 -2.08 -30.84
CA VAL A 113 23.38 -2.29 -31.45
C VAL A 113 22.38 -1.38 -30.76
N SER A 114 21.71 -0.55 -31.56
CA SER A 114 20.61 0.30 -31.10
C SER A 114 19.32 -0.15 -31.77
N ILE A 115 18.28 -0.41 -30.98
CA ILE A 115 16.95 -0.73 -31.48
C ILE A 115 16.05 0.47 -31.26
N GLY A 116 15.29 0.84 -32.26
CA GLY A 116 14.37 1.96 -32.12
C GLY A 116 13.51 2.18 -33.35
N LYS A 117 12.54 3.08 -33.19
CA LYS A 117 11.70 3.54 -34.29
C LYS A 117 12.32 4.75 -34.93
N ILE A 118 12.51 4.71 -36.25
CA ILE A 118 13.02 5.87 -37.00
C ILE A 118 11.95 6.97 -36.99
N LYS A 119 12.32 8.15 -36.51
CA LYS A 119 11.47 9.35 -36.50
C LYS A 119 11.69 10.22 -37.71
N ALA A 120 12.95 10.35 -38.11
CA ALA A 120 13.34 11.14 -39.28
C ALA A 120 14.63 10.59 -39.88
N ASP A 121 14.78 10.75 -41.19
CA ASP A 121 16.02 10.60 -41.96
C ASP A 121 16.41 12.00 -42.44
N GLU A 122 17.51 12.55 -41.92
CA GLU A 122 18.01 13.88 -42.25
C GLU A 122 19.11 13.83 -43.33
N GLY A 123 19.32 12.64 -43.89
CA GLY A 123 20.30 12.41 -44.96
C GLY A 123 21.66 11.97 -44.42
N ASP A 124 22.27 12.71 -43.53
CA ASP A 124 23.55 12.43 -42.87
C ASP A 124 23.39 11.77 -41.50
N GLN A 125 22.16 11.78 -40.95
CA GLN A 125 21.84 11.14 -39.69
C GLN A 125 20.40 10.60 -39.63
N LEU A 126 20.22 9.54 -38.89
CA LEU A 126 18.91 8.98 -38.55
C LEU A 126 18.52 9.38 -37.12
N ILE A 127 17.35 9.97 -36.95
CA ILE A 127 16.81 10.28 -35.63
C ILE A 127 16.00 9.08 -35.12
N VAL A 128 16.52 8.44 -34.11
CA VAL A 128 15.99 7.19 -33.57
C VAL A 128 15.28 7.42 -32.23
N ALA A 129 14.05 6.94 -32.13
CA ALA A 129 13.39 6.77 -30.85
C ALA A 129 13.80 5.43 -30.27
N ASP A 130 14.77 5.42 -29.36
CA ASP A 130 15.45 4.22 -28.87
C ASP A 130 15.06 3.80 -27.45
N MET A 131 14.01 4.40 -26.90
CA MET A 131 13.39 3.98 -25.66
C MET A 131 11.94 3.56 -25.87
N LEU A 132 11.59 2.40 -25.39
CA LEU A 132 10.24 1.85 -25.46
C LEU A 132 9.52 1.99 -24.11
N TRP A 133 8.34 2.57 -24.12
CA TRP A 133 7.36 2.51 -23.04
C TRP A 133 6.38 1.41 -23.40
N SER A 134 6.39 0.30 -22.65
CA SER A 134 5.57 -0.87 -22.97
C SER A 134 4.51 -1.15 -21.93
N PHE A 135 3.38 -1.64 -22.41
CA PHE A 135 2.29 -2.19 -21.59
C PHE A 135 2.18 -3.68 -21.89
N ASN A 136 2.12 -4.48 -20.84
CA ASN A 136 2.07 -5.93 -20.92
C ASN A 136 0.75 -6.45 -20.33
N TRP A 137 0.35 -7.64 -20.75
CA TRP A 137 -0.94 -8.22 -20.34
C TRP A 137 -1.00 -8.65 -18.88
N LEU A 138 0.12 -8.98 -18.26
CA LEU A 138 0.14 -9.37 -16.85
C LEU A 138 0.42 -8.14 -15.98
N PRO A 139 -0.60 -7.55 -15.32
CA PRO A 139 -0.45 -6.31 -14.57
C PRO A 139 0.21 -6.51 -13.20
N LEU A 140 1.05 -7.52 -13.07
CA LEU A 140 1.74 -7.90 -11.84
C LEU A 140 3.18 -7.39 -11.87
N GLY A 141 3.36 -6.07 -11.69
CA GLY A 141 4.71 -5.53 -11.63
C GLY A 141 5.11 -4.65 -12.81
N GLY A 142 6.40 -4.48 -13.01
CA GLY A 142 7.03 -3.73 -14.07
C GLY A 142 8.51 -4.00 -14.12
N PHE A 143 9.21 -3.40 -15.06
CA PHE A 143 10.67 -3.45 -15.12
C PHE A 143 11.24 -2.28 -15.91
N VAL A 144 12.47 -1.92 -15.59
CA VAL A 144 13.31 -1.03 -16.40
C VAL A 144 14.45 -1.85 -16.98
N ARG A 145 14.61 -1.80 -18.30
CA ARG A 145 15.75 -2.43 -18.96
C ARG A 145 16.80 -1.37 -19.25
N MET A 146 17.99 -1.56 -18.74
CA MET A 146 19.15 -0.70 -18.94
C MET A 146 20.23 -1.40 -19.76
N VAL A 147 21.11 -0.61 -20.40
CA VAL A 147 22.27 -1.16 -21.10
C VAL A 147 23.34 -1.56 -20.08
N GLY A 148 23.89 -2.77 -20.25
CA GLY A 148 25.03 -3.26 -19.49
C GLY A 148 24.76 -3.41 -18.00
N GLU A 149 23.60 -3.91 -17.64
CA GLU A 149 23.18 -4.11 -16.26
C GLU A 149 24.09 -5.13 -15.52
N GLU A 150 24.52 -6.19 -16.21
CA GLU A 150 25.32 -7.23 -15.59
C GLU A 150 26.84 -7.02 -15.65
N SER A 151 27.42 -6.58 -16.78
CA SER A 151 28.89 -6.59 -16.89
C SER A 151 29.52 -5.73 -17.99
N SER A 152 28.76 -4.94 -18.77
CA SER A 152 29.34 -4.17 -19.86
C SER A 152 30.08 -2.93 -19.42
N THR A 153 31.26 -2.68 -19.99
CA THR A 153 32.06 -1.45 -19.81
C THR A 153 31.80 -0.42 -20.88
N THR A 154 30.87 -0.68 -21.80
CA THR A 154 30.51 0.22 -22.90
C THR A 154 29.96 1.53 -22.37
N GLU A 155 30.25 2.62 -23.03
CA GLU A 155 29.73 3.93 -22.67
C GLU A 155 28.20 3.94 -22.64
N GLY A 156 27.61 4.54 -21.60
CA GLY A 156 26.16 4.49 -21.35
C GLY A 156 25.65 3.23 -20.67
N ALA A 157 26.50 2.22 -20.45
CA ALA A 157 26.14 1.02 -19.68
C ALA A 157 26.19 1.30 -18.17
N LEU A 158 25.33 0.62 -17.38
CA LEU A 158 25.36 0.74 -15.93
C LEU A 158 26.71 0.24 -15.38
N GLY A 159 27.28 -0.83 -15.96
CA GLY A 159 28.58 -1.38 -15.60
C GLY A 159 29.75 -0.42 -15.73
N SER A 160 29.68 0.56 -16.64
CA SER A 160 30.72 1.57 -16.85
C SER A 160 30.75 2.68 -15.78
N LYS A 161 29.71 2.77 -14.95
CA LYS A 161 29.57 3.83 -13.95
C LYS A 161 30.36 3.53 -12.67
N PRO A 162 30.79 4.56 -11.92
CA PRO A 162 31.39 4.40 -10.60
C PRO A 162 30.51 3.57 -9.64
N ARG A 163 31.12 2.82 -8.74
CA ARG A 163 30.41 1.91 -7.83
C ARG A 163 29.26 2.58 -7.07
N TRP A 164 29.46 3.81 -6.58
CA TRP A 164 28.43 4.53 -5.84
C TRP A 164 27.20 4.88 -6.70
N GLN A 165 27.40 5.23 -7.99
CA GLN A 165 26.27 5.48 -8.91
C GLN A 165 25.46 4.20 -9.18
N ARG A 166 26.17 3.07 -9.35
CA ARG A 166 25.53 1.77 -9.50
C ARG A 166 24.69 1.41 -8.27
N ILE A 167 25.23 1.61 -7.07
CA ILE A 167 24.50 1.38 -5.80
C ILE A 167 23.25 2.28 -5.73
N VAL A 168 23.39 3.56 -6.08
CA VAL A 168 22.24 4.50 -6.07
C VAL A 168 21.17 4.07 -7.08
N VAL A 169 21.55 3.69 -8.30
CA VAL A 169 20.59 3.22 -9.31
C VAL A 169 19.90 1.95 -8.84
N MET A 170 20.66 0.96 -8.34
CA MET A 170 20.10 -0.32 -7.87
C MET A 170 19.22 -0.16 -6.61
N GLY A 171 19.57 0.77 -5.72
CA GLY A 171 18.81 1.05 -4.50
C GLY A 171 17.64 2.02 -4.67
N ALA A 172 17.53 2.69 -5.82
CA ALA A 172 16.58 3.77 -6.02
C ALA A 172 15.11 3.33 -5.90
N GLY A 173 14.76 2.17 -6.42
CA GLY A 173 13.41 1.64 -6.30
C GLY A 173 13.00 1.38 -4.85
N ALA A 174 13.87 0.73 -4.08
CA ALA A 174 13.65 0.49 -2.65
C ALA A 174 13.58 1.82 -1.86
N ALA A 175 14.41 2.80 -2.20
CA ALA A 175 14.38 4.12 -1.57
C ALA A 175 13.05 4.85 -1.82
N VAL A 176 12.50 4.78 -3.04
CA VAL A 176 11.19 5.34 -3.37
C VAL A 176 10.10 4.67 -2.52
N ASN A 177 10.09 3.34 -2.44
CA ASN A 177 9.11 2.61 -1.63
C ASN A 177 9.22 2.93 -0.13
N LEU A 178 10.41 3.26 0.35
CA LEU A 178 10.61 3.70 1.73
C LEU A 178 10.05 5.11 1.97
N VAL A 179 10.16 6.02 0.99
CA VAL A 179 9.70 7.42 1.11
C VAL A 179 8.18 7.54 0.99
N ILE A 180 7.55 6.73 0.13
CA ILE A 180 6.09 6.79 -0.14
C ILE A 180 5.23 6.76 1.13
N PRO A 181 5.44 5.86 2.12
CA PRO A 181 4.64 5.82 3.34
C PRO A 181 4.72 7.12 4.15
N PHE A 182 5.86 7.80 4.17
CA PHE A 182 6.02 9.08 4.87
C PHE A 182 5.23 10.22 4.23
N ILE A 183 4.90 10.08 2.94
CA ILE A 183 4.04 11.05 2.22
C ILE A 183 2.57 10.64 2.36
N LEU A 184 2.25 9.36 2.16
CA LEU A 184 0.87 8.89 2.15
C LEU A 184 0.25 8.87 3.55
N LEU A 185 1.00 8.49 4.59
CA LEU A 185 0.47 8.39 5.94
C LEU A 185 -0.09 9.73 6.46
N PRO A 186 0.64 10.86 6.38
CA PRO A 186 0.07 12.15 6.75
C PRO A 186 -1.16 12.53 5.92
N LEU A 187 -1.14 12.26 4.60
CA LEU A 187 -2.30 12.55 3.74
C LEU A 187 -3.54 11.75 4.15
N VAL A 188 -3.37 10.47 4.48
CA VAL A 188 -4.47 9.62 4.97
C VAL A 188 -4.97 10.10 6.33
N LEU A 189 -4.05 10.49 7.25
CA LEU A 189 -4.42 10.98 8.57
C LEU A 189 -5.10 12.37 8.52
N MET A 190 -4.81 13.17 7.50
CA MET A 190 -5.47 14.47 7.26
C MET A 190 -6.81 14.31 6.55
N TRP A 191 -7.10 13.15 5.96
CA TRP A 191 -8.38 12.90 5.31
C TRP A 191 -9.48 12.85 6.35
N PRO A 192 -10.56 13.63 6.20
CA PRO A 192 -11.68 13.58 7.13
C PRO A 192 -12.29 12.17 7.10
N ALA A 193 -12.07 11.43 8.17
CA ALA A 193 -12.75 10.17 8.37
C ALA A 193 -14.06 10.43 9.11
N GLU A 194 -15.15 9.90 8.62
CA GLU A 194 -16.40 9.83 9.38
C GLU A 194 -16.13 9.06 10.66
N GLN A 195 -16.26 9.75 11.78
CA GLN A 195 -16.13 9.14 13.08
C GLN A 195 -17.52 8.77 13.54
N ILE A 196 -17.78 7.49 13.70
CA ILE A 196 -19.02 7.02 14.31
C ILE A 196 -19.06 7.59 15.72
N SER A 197 -19.96 8.52 15.91
CA SER A 197 -20.25 9.19 17.18
C SER A 197 -21.63 8.75 17.59
N GLY A 198 -21.78 8.33 18.82
CA GLY A 198 -23.05 7.84 19.33
C GLY A 198 -23.01 7.64 20.85
N ASP A 199 -24.11 7.20 21.43
CA ASP A 199 -24.21 6.97 22.85
C ASP A 199 -23.39 5.73 23.26
N VAL A 200 -22.49 5.90 24.23
CA VAL A 200 -21.72 4.78 24.79
C VAL A 200 -22.53 4.14 25.92
N THR A 201 -23.19 3.05 25.60
CA THR A 201 -24.06 2.31 26.53
C THR A 201 -23.37 1.10 27.12
N ILE A 202 -23.56 0.85 28.40
CA ILE A 202 -23.03 -0.32 29.10
C ILE A 202 -23.89 -1.54 28.78
N GLY A 203 -23.31 -2.54 28.10
CA GLY A 203 -24.00 -3.80 27.78
C GLY A 203 -24.05 -4.75 28.95
N THR A 204 -22.92 -4.94 29.67
CA THR A 204 -22.79 -5.89 30.77
C THR A 204 -21.86 -5.34 31.84
N VAL A 205 -22.18 -5.57 33.10
CA VAL A 205 -21.34 -5.24 34.26
C VAL A 205 -20.93 -6.54 34.95
N PHE A 206 -19.63 -6.72 35.13
CA PHE A 206 -19.13 -7.93 35.83
C PHE A 206 -19.20 -7.77 37.34
N SER A 207 -19.67 -8.83 38.00
CA SER A 207 -19.76 -8.86 39.45
C SER A 207 -18.40 -8.71 40.13
N GLY A 208 -18.31 -7.84 41.16
CA GLY A 208 -17.08 -7.47 41.86
C GLY A 208 -16.16 -6.55 41.06
N SER A 209 -16.66 -5.93 39.97
CA SER A 209 -15.97 -4.90 39.25
C SER A 209 -16.13 -3.52 39.91
N PRO A 210 -15.19 -2.58 39.72
CA PRO A 210 -15.36 -1.20 40.20
C PRO A 210 -16.62 -0.52 39.65
N ALA A 211 -17.07 -0.94 38.47
CA ALA A 211 -18.30 -0.43 37.85
C ALA A 211 -19.55 -0.91 38.65
N GLU A 212 -19.61 -2.18 39.08
CA GLU A 212 -20.68 -2.68 39.92
C GLU A 212 -20.66 -2.02 41.28
N GLU A 213 -19.48 -1.94 41.93
CA GLU A 213 -19.30 -1.30 43.24
C GLU A 213 -19.74 0.17 43.22
N ALA A 214 -19.52 0.88 42.11
CA ALA A 214 -19.97 2.26 41.89
C ALA A 214 -21.46 2.35 41.53
N GLY A 215 -22.16 1.25 41.30
CA GLY A 215 -23.58 1.21 40.98
C GLY A 215 -23.90 1.45 39.48
N ILE A 216 -22.96 1.25 38.58
CA ILE A 216 -23.20 1.20 37.12
C ILE A 216 -24.01 -0.06 36.80
N ARG A 217 -24.98 0.08 35.91
CA ARG A 217 -25.90 -1.02 35.51
C ARG A 217 -25.87 -1.24 34.00
N PRO A 218 -26.19 -2.42 33.51
CA PRO A 218 -26.46 -2.63 32.09
C PRO A 218 -27.56 -1.69 31.61
N GLY A 219 -27.33 -1.07 30.43
CA GLY A 219 -28.22 -0.04 29.90
C GLY A 219 -27.85 1.40 30.26
N ASP A 220 -26.99 1.61 31.26
CA ASP A 220 -26.52 2.96 31.57
C ASP A 220 -25.71 3.57 30.42
N ARG A 221 -25.94 4.83 30.09
CA ARG A 221 -25.18 5.61 29.12
C ARG A 221 -24.12 6.45 29.85
N ILE A 222 -22.89 6.35 29.39
CA ILE A 222 -21.80 7.19 29.91
C ILE A 222 -21.83 8.54 29.20
N VAL A 223 -22.12 9.61 29.93
CA VAL A 223 -22.19 10.97 29.37
C VAL A 223 -20.84 11.66 29.47
N LYS A 224 -20.23 11.65 30.66
CA LYS A 224 -18.92 12.25 30.91
C LYS A 224 -18.05 11.43 31.82
N VAL A 225 -16.73 11.55 31.63
CA VAL A 225 -15.72 11.04 32.58
C VAL A 225 -14.73 12.15 32.88
N ASP A 226 -14.57 12.50 34.16
CA ASP A 226 -13.73 13.62 34.63
C ASP A 226 -14.00 14.94 33.88
N GLY A 227 -15.30 15.24 33.63
CA GLY A 227 -15.74 16.42 32.90
C GLY A 227 -15.57 16.41 31.40
N ARG A 228 -15.05 15.35 30.81
CA ARG A 228 -14.92 15.17 29.35
C ARG A 228 -16.10 14.40 28.80
N ASP A 229 -16.71 14.93 27.73
CA ASP A 229 -17.80 14.24 27.05
C ASP A 229 -17.32 12.94 26.42
N ILE A 230 -18.15 11.88 26.53
CA ILE A 230 -17.90 10.56 25.97
C ILE A 230 -18.88 10.31 24.84
N GLN A 231 -18.40 10.39 23.63
CA GLN A 231 -19.20 10.15 22.41
C GLN A 231 -18.80 8.89 21.68
N ARG A 232 -17.69 8.24 22.09
CA ARG A 232 -17.13 7.05 21.45
C ARG A 232 -16.51 6.14 22.49
N ILE A 233 -16.46 4.83 22.17
CA ILE A 233 -15.75 3.84 22.98
C ILE A 233 -14.28 4.25 23.18
N ALA A 234 -13.63 4.80 22.14
CA ALA A 234 -12.24 5.24 22.23
C ALA A 234 -12.03 6.37 23.26
N ASP A 235 -13.01 7.27 23.42
CA ASP A 235 -12.94 8.35 24.40
C ASP A 235 -12.99 7.77 25.82
N LEU A 236 -13.89 6.81 26.05
CA LEU A 236 -14.01 6.09 27.31
C LEU A 236 -12.74 5.28 27.61
N GLN A 237 -12.21 4.52 26.64
CA GLN A 237 -10.96 3.75 26.81
C GLN A 237 -9.80 4.65 27.19
N ARG A 238 -9.67 5.81 26.53
CA ARG A 238 -8.64 6.79 26.84
C ARG A 238 -8.80 7.38 28.24
N ALA A 239 -10.02 7.76 28.63
CA ALA A 239 -10.31 8.28 29.95
C ALA A 239 -9.96 7.28 31.04
N VAL A 240 -10.36 6.01 30.87
CA VAL A 240 -10.03 4.93 31.80
C VAL A 240 -8.53 4.66 31.87
N THR A 241 -7.84 4.61 30.71
CA THR A 241 -6.40 4.32 30.66
C THR A 241 -5.57 5.40 31.38
N VAL A 242 -5.95 6.65 31.25
CA VAL A 242 -5.25 7.78 31.91
C VAL A 242 -5.43 7.75 33.43
N LYS A 243 -6.55 7.19 33.91
CA LYS A 243 -6.93 7.18 35.35
C LYS A 243 -6.83 5.80 35.99
N LEU A 244 -6.11 4.87 35.39
CA LEU A 244 -5.90 3.53 35.97
C LEU A 244 -5.30 3.63 37.38
N GLY A 245 -5.99 3.07 38.37
CA GLY A 245 -5.57 3.10 39.76
C GLY A 245 -5.80 4.42 40.50
N ALA A 246 -6.40 5.40 39.86
CA ALA A 246 -6.75 6.69 40.45
C ALA A 246 -8.27 6.90 40.43
N GLU A 247 -8.75 7.72 41.34
CA GLU A 247 -10.16 8.08 41.44
C GLU A 247 -10.62 8.86 40.20
N SER A 248 -11.78 8.48 39.65
CA SER A 248 -12.37 9.09 38.45
C SER A 248 -13.86 9.34 38.67
N THR A 249 -14.34 10.50 38.28
CA THR A 249 -15.74 10.91 38.41
C THR A 249 -16.46 10.68 37.07
N TRP A 250 -17.56 9.94 37.12
CA TRP A 250 -18.36 9.55 35.98
C TRP A 250 -19.76 10.14 36.06
N GLU A 251 -20.23 10.73 34.97
CA GLU A 251 -21.62 11.17 34.81
C GLU A 251 -22.32 10.11 33.92
N VAL A 252 -23.29 9.43 34.51
CA VAL A 252 -23.94 8.29 33.91
C VAL A 252 -25.44 8.51 33.91
N GLU A 253 -26.08 8.30 32.79
CA GLU A 253 -27.53 8.40 32.65
C GLU A 253 -28.15 7.00 32.67
N SER A 254 -29.20 6.79 33.47
CA SER A 254 -29.85 5.51 33.57
C SER A 254 -30.77 5.22 32.39
N GLY A 255 -30.52 4.10 31.72
CA GLY A 255 -31.37 3.62 30.63
C GLY A 255 -32.56 2.82 31.12
N VAL A 256 -33.75 3.17 30.62
CA VAL A 256 -34.96 2.35 30.82
C VAL A 256 -35.09 1.39 29.64
N PRO A 257 -35.18 0.08 29.86
CA PRO A 257 -35.31 -0.89 28.77
C PRO A 257 -36.55 -0.64 27.93
N ASN A 258 -36.39 -0.54 26.62
CA ASN A 258 -37.51 -0.46 25.69
C ASN A 258 -37.90 -1.88 25.24
N ILE A 259 -38.83 -2.47 25.96
CA ILE A 259 -39.29 -3.87 25.74
C ILE A 259 -40.00 -4.06 24.37
N PHE A 260 -40.39 -2.97 23.70
CA PHE A 260 -41.04 -3.02 22.40
C PHE A 260 -40.07 -2.67 21.23
N ALA A 261 -38.79 -2.38 21.54
CA ALA A 261 -37.83 -2.03 20.52
C ALA A 261 -37.53 -3.20 19.57
N ARG A 262 -37.50 -2.96 18.27
CA ARG A 262 -37.00 -3.91 17.29
C ARG A 262 -35.45 -4.03 17.40
N PRO A 263 -34.85 -5.09 16.87
CA PRO A 263 -33.38 -5.27 16.93
C PRO A 263 -32.56 -4.08 16.33
N THR A 264 -33.16 -3.31 15.46
CA THR A 264 -32.57 -2.12 14.80
C THR A 264 -32.88 -0.82 15.50
N GLU A 265 -33.71 -0.83 16.54
CA GLU A 265 -34.10 0.36 17.29
C GLU A 265 -33.32 0.44 18.62
N PRO A 266 -33.21 1.66 19.23
CA PRO A 266 -32.56 1.80 20.52
C PRO A 266 -33.23 0.92 21.60
N GLN A 267 -32.41 0.07 22.24
CA GLN A 267 -32.90 -0.88 23.26
C GLN A 267 -33.20 -0.22 24.61
N TYR A 268 -32.72 1.01 24.80
CA TYR A 268 -32.88 1.80 26.00
C TYR A 268 -33.38 3.20 25.66
N GLN A 269 -34.23 3.74 26.53
CA GLN A 269 -34.68 5.12 26.49
C GLN A 269 -34.04 5.89 27.63
N TYR A 270 -33.67 7.12 27.40
CA TYR A 270 -32.99 8.00 28.34
C TYR A 270 -33.87 9.21 28.62
N ASN A 271 -34.01 9.60 29.89
CA ASN A 271 -34.89 10.67 30.34
C ASN A 271 -34.15 11.91 30.85
N GLY A 272 -32.82 11.95 30.72
CA GLY A 272 -32.00 13.08 31.16
C GLY A 272 -31.58 13.02 32.65
N ASP A 273 -31.89 11.91 33.35
CA ASP A 273 -31.52 11.78 34.75
C ASP A 273 -30.07 11.29 34.89
N VAL A 274 -29.15 12.22 35.05
CA VAL A 274 -27.70 12.00 35.12
C VAL A 274 -27.26 11.83 36.55
N ARG A 275 -26.63 10.71 36.88
CA ARG A 275 -26.04 10.40 38.19
C ARG A 275 -24.52 10.61 38.14
N LYS A 276 -23.96 11.16 39.21
CA LYS A 276 -22.51 11.25 39.40
C LYS A 276 -22.04 10.08 40.25
N LEU A 277 -21.06 9.35 39.71
CA LEU A 277 -20.48 8.19 40.36
C LEU A 277 -18.99 8.37 40.45
N THR A 278 -18.36 7.83 41.47
CA THR A 278 -16.91 7.81 41.64
C THR A 278 -16.44 6.36 41.64
N LEU A 279 -15.44 6.07 40.85
CA LEU A 279 -14.83 4.75 40.77
C LEU A 279 -13.34 4.81 40.50
N VAL A 280 -12.63 3.73 40.84
CA VAL A 280 -11.19 3.58 40.57
C VAL A 280 -11.00 2.48 39.55
N PRO A 281 -10.65 2.82 38.28
CA PRO A 281 -10.35 1.82 37.26
C PRO A 281 -9.14 0.94 37.67
N ARG A 282 -9.23 -0.36 37.52
CA ARG A 282 -8.17 -1.31 37.95
C ARG A 282 -7.22 -1.66 36.82
N TRP A 283 -5.92 -1.74 37.14
CA TRP A 283 -4.87 -2.21 36.22
C TRP A 283 -5.04 -3.66 35.80
N LYS A 284 -5.47 -4.51 36.74
CA LYS A 284 -5.66 -5.94 36.52
C LYS A 284 -6.94 -6.37 37.24
N PRO A 285 -8.02 -6.66 36.52
CA PRO A 285 -9.20 -7.24 37.15
C PRO A 285 -8.85 -8.57 37.80
N PRO A 286 -9.41 -8.90 38.96
CA PRO A 286 -9.19 -10.18 39.59
C PRO A 286 -9.71 -11.31 38.67
N ARG A 287 -8.97 -12.40 38.59
CA ARG A 287 -9.46 -13.61 37.92
C ARG A 287 -10.60 -14.17 38.77
N ARG A 288 -11.77 -14.30 38.16
CA ARG A 288 -12.91 -14.89 38.81
C ARG A 288 -13.27 -16.22 38.14
N LEU A 289 -13.45 -17.26 38.93
CA LEU A 289 -14.11 -18.50 38.50
C LEU A 289 -15.60 -18.18 38.35
N VAL A 290 -16.10 -18.17 37.13
CA VAL A 290 -17.55 -18.19 36.89
C VAL A 290 -17.95 -19.66 36.83
N VAL A 291 -18.70 -20.12 37.81
CA VAL A 291 -19.37 -21.40 37.74
C VAL A 291 -20.69 -21.14 37.00
N ASP A 292 -20.78 -21.64 35.76
CA ASP A 292 -22.08 -21.67 35.08
C ASP A 292 -23.03 -22.56 35.92
N GLU A 293 -24.16 -22.01 36.35
CA GLU A 293 -25.24 -22.84 36.89
C GLU A 293 -25.76 -23.73 35.77
N VAL A 294 -25.50 -25.00 35.89
CA VAL A 294 -25.99 -26.04 34.98
C VAL A 294 -27.48 -26.15 35.20
N SER A 295 -28.26 -25.82 34.20
CA SER A 295 -29.72 -25.85 34.25
C SER A 295 -30.33 -27.24 34.02
N ASP A 296 -29.52 -28.29 33.89
CA ASP A 296 -29.98 -29.65 33.61
C ASP A 296 -29.63 -30.59 34.77
N PRO A 297 -30.65 -31.18 35.45
CA PRO A 297 -30.43 -32.07 36.59
C PRO A 297 -29.64 -33.35 36.27
N GLU A 298 -29.56 -33.77 34.99
CA GLU A 298 -28.75 -34.93 34.59
C GLU A 298 -27.26 -34.58 34.40
N GLU A 299 -26.91 -33.31 34.24
CA GLU A 299 -25.52 -32.84 34.19
C GLU A 299 -24.91 -32.54 35.58
N GLU A 300 -25.68 -32.52 36.65
CA GLU A 300 -25.19 -32.29 38.01
C GLU A 300 -24.19 -33.36 38.50
N MET A 301 -24.09 -34.50 37.81
CA MET A 301 -23.10 -35.56 38.13
C MET A 301 -21.80 -35.45 37.34
N SER A 302 -21.68 -34.58 36.37
CA SER A 302 -20.40 -34.28 35.72
C SER A 302 -19.79 -33.06 36.39
N LEU A 303 -18.64 -33.22 37.05
CA LEU A 303 -17.82 -32.18 37.65
C LEU A 303 -17.86 -30.91 36.81
N GLY A 304 -18.48 -29.84 37.34
CA GLY A 304 -18.73 -28.60 36.65
C GLY A 304 -17.47 -28.08 35.93
N ARG A 305 -17.57 -27.86 34.64
CA ARG A 305 -16.48 -27.25 33.85
C ARG A 305 -16.39 -25.79 34.26
N ALA A 306 -15.51 -25.51 35.21
CA ALA A 306 -15.12 -24.12 35.51
C ALA A 306 -14.40 -23.53 34.31
N ARG A 307 -15.00 -22.56 33.63
CA ARG A 307 -14.32 -21.75 32.61
C ARG A 307 -13.63 -20.61 33.31
N VAL A 308 -12.31 -20.56 33.22
CA VAL A 308 -11.51 -19.40 33.64
C VAL A 308 -11.55 -18.39 32.52
N PHE A 309 -12.32 -17.34 32.68
CA PHE A 309 -12.23 -16.17 31.79
C PHE A 309 -11.06 -15.29 32.22
N ASP A 310 -10.01 -15.23 31.42
CA ASP A 310 -8.91 -14.29 31.60
C ASP A 310 -9.37 -12.90 31.11
N THR A 311 -9.92 -12.11 32.00
CA THR A 311 -10.33 -10.74 31.72
C THR A 311 -9.10 -9.85 31.75
N ARG A 312 -8.23 -9.96 30.72
CA ARG A 312 -6.99 -9.17 30.61
C ARG A 312 -7.20 -7.68 30.32
N VAL A 313 -8.42 -7.26 30.10
CA VAL A 313 -8.75 -5.85 29.83
C VAL A 313 -9.71 -5.38 30.92
N GLY A 314 -9.32 -4.33 31.64
CA GLY A 314 -10.12 -3.72 32.71
C GLY A 314 -11.48 -3.15 32.27
N LEU A 315 -11.83 -3.30 31.02
CA LEU A 315 -13.11 -3.08 30.36
C LEU A 315 -13.52 -4.34 29.59
N SER A 316 -13.68 -5.46 30.27
CA SER A 316 -14.36 -6.62 29.72
C SER A 316 -15.90 -6.45 29.71
N THR A 317 -16.34 -5.23 29.84
CA THR A 317 -17.70 -4.83 29.60
C THR A 317 -17.91 -4.79 28.10
N VAL A 318 -18.85 -5.56 27.59
CA VAL A 318 -19.21 -5.49 26.18
C VAL A 318 -19.90 -4.14 25.97
N LEU A 319 -19.12 -3.18 25.46
CA LEU A 319 -19.62 -1.86 25.09
C LEU A 319 -20.29 -2.00 23.72
N LYS A 320 -21.56 -1.71 23.64
CA LYS A 320 -22.31 -1.63 22.38
C LYS A 320 -22.51 -0.16 22.07
N VAL A 321 -21.98 0.29 20.94
CA VAL A 321 -22.36 1.60 20.39
C VAL A 321 -23.67 1.41 19.65
N VAL A 322 -24.67 2.16 20.01
CA VAL A 322 -25.93 2.24 19.29
C VAL A 322 -25.84 3.52 18.44
N GLU A 323 -25.86 3.35 17.11
CA GLU A 323 -25.99 4.46 16.18
C GLU A 323 -27.37 5.11 16.39
N SER A 324 -27.36 6.40 16.64
CA SER A 324 -28.58 7.23 16.73
C SER A 324 -28.93 7.79 15.38
#